data_9f3c1737e6304d042cc2dbe3619febce
#
_entry.id   9f3c1737e6304d042cc2dbe3619febce
#
_cell.length_a   1.000
_cell.length_b   1.000
_cell.length_c   1.000
_cell.angle_alpha   90.00
_cell.angle_beta   90.00
_cell.angle_gamma   90.00
#
_symmetry.space_group_name_H-M   'P 1'
#
loop_
_entity.id
_entity.type
_entity.pdbx_description
1 polymer ?
#
loop_
_entity_poly.entity_id
_entity_poly.type
_entity_poly.pdbx_seq_one_letter_code
_entity_poly.pdbx_strand_id
1 'polypeptide(L)' 'MIDARGQLCPMPVIMVQKAAKENPAEIQVLVDDPCAVDNITRFAGKNGYQISSAAEGEDYLLILRK' A
#
# COMPACT_ATOMS: atom_id res chain seq x y z
N MET A 1 3.35 9.74 -4.19
CA MET A 1 3.60 8.32 -3.88
C MET A 1 4.13 8.17 -2.48
N ILE A 2 3.72 7.12 -1.80
CA ILE A 2 4.18 6.83 -0.44
C ILE A 2 5.39 5.91 -0.52
N ASP A 3 6.47 6.28 0.11
CA ASP A 3 7.65 5.41 0.21
C ASP A 3 7.69 4.81 1.62
N ALA A 4 7.30 3.55 1.72
CA ALA A 4 7.25 2.83 3.00
C ALA A 4 8.36 1.79 3.12
N ARG A 5 9.40 1.89 2.30
CA ARG A 5 10.54 0.97 2.39
C ARG A 5 11.28 1.17 3.70
N GLY A 6 11.77 0.07 4.26
CA GLY A 6 12.49 0.10 5.54
C GLY A 6 11.59 0.23 6.75
N GLN A 7 10.28 0.30 6.59
CA GLN A 7 9.34 0.39 7.70
C GLN A 7 8.94 -1.00 8.17
N LEU A 8 8.87 -1.19 9.47
CA LEU A 8 8.41 -2.44 10.05
C LEU A 8 6.90 -2.53 10.00
N CYS A 9 6.38 -3.74 9.82
CA CYS A 9 4.95 -4.01 9.90
C CYS A 9 4.46 -3.69 11.32
N PRO A 10 3.34 -2.97 11.50
CA PRO A 10 2.32 -2.62 10.50
C PRO A 10 2.44 -1.20 9.93
N MET A 11 3.59 -0.54 10.01
CA MET A 11 3.73 0.87 9.60
C MET A 11 3.31 1.14 8.16
N PRO A 12 3.68 0.30 7.15
CA PRO A 12 3.26 0.59 5.79
C PRO A 12 1.74 0.71 5.62
N VAL A 13 0.96 -0.18 6.25
CA VAL A 13 -0.50 -0.10 6.15
C VAL A 13 -1.05 1.12 6.87
N ILE A 14 -0.42 1.53 7.97
CA ILE A 14 -0.82 2.74 8.69
C ILE A 14 -0.60 3.97 7.81
N MET A 15 0.50 4.03 7.08
CA MET A 15 0.77 5.13 6.15
C MET A 15 -0.29 5.20 5.05
N VAL A 16 -0.71 4.04 4.53
CA VAL A 16 -1.78 3.97 3.54
C VAL A 16 -3.12 4.40 4.14
N GLN A 17 -3.40 3.98 5.38
CA GLN A 17 -4.63 4.38 6.06
C GLN A 17 -4.72 5.89 6.23
N LYS A 18 -3.63 6.54 6.57
CA LYS A 18 -3.59 8.00 6.70
C LYS A 18 -3.85 8.68 5.37
N ALA A 19 -3.25 8.18 4.30
CA ALA A 19 -3.49 8.72 2.96
C ALA A 19 -4.94 8.54 2.54
N ALA A 20 -5.54 7.41 2.88
CA ALA A 20 -6.91 7.08 2.50
C ALA A 20 -7.94 7.97 3.20
N LYS A 21 -7.60 8.63 4.31
CA LYS A 21 -8.53 9.53 5.01
C LYS A 21 -8.96 10.71 4.15
N GLU A 22 -8.14 11.10 3.19
CA GLU A 22 -8.49 12.16 2.25
C GLU A 22 -9.31 11.66 1.07
N ASN A 23 -9.64 10.36 1.06
CA ASN A 23 -10.48 9.72 0.05
C ASN A 23 -9.96 9.90 -1.38
N PRO A 24 -8.67 9.65 -1.63
CA PRO A 24 -8.12 9.82 -2.98
C PRO A 24 -8.63 8.72 -3.91
N ALA A 25 -8.67 9.02 -5.20
CA ALA A 25 -9.04 8.02 -6.21
C ALA A 25 -7.96 6.97 -6.41
N GLU A 26 -6.71 7.33 -6.14
CA GLU A 26 -5.58 6.43 -6.33
C GLU A 26 -4.54 6.66 -5.23
N ILE A 27 -3.98 5.56 -4.73
CA ILE A 27 -2.86 5.58 -3.78
C ILE A 27 -1.77 4.69 -4.34
N GLN A 28 -0.55 5.20 -4.43
CA GLN A 28 0.61 4.42 -4.80
C GLN A 28 1.54 4.33 -3.61
N VAL A 29 1.98 3.12 -3.28
CA VAL A 29 2.88 2.88 -2.16
C VAL A 29 3.98 1.90 -2.55
N LEU A 30 5.20 2.23 -2.18
CA LEU A 30 6.37 1.40 -2.43
C LEU A 30 6.79 0.74 -1.12
N VAL A 31 6.85 -0.58 -1.12
CA VAL A 31 7.20 -1.38 0.07
C VAL A 31 8.28 -2.40 -0.29
N ASP A 32 9.00 -2.88 0.72
CA ASP A 32 10.06 -3.87 0.54
C ASP A 32 9.81 -5.16 1.33
N ASP A 33 8.66 -5.30 1.95
CA ASP A 33 8.33 -6.43 2.81
C ASP A 33 7.04 -7.12 2.31
N PRO A 34 7.06 -8.43 2.04
CA PRO A 34 5.86 -9.18 1.66
C PRO A 34 4.73 -9.06 2.68
N CYS A 35 5.04 -8.94 3.96
CA CYS A 35 4.03 -8.73 5.00
C CYS A 35 3.25 -7.43 4.75
N ALA A 36 3.95 -6.38 4.33
CA ALA A 36 3.30 -5.12 4.00
C ALA A 36 2.36 -5.27 2.80
N VAL A 37 2.78 -6.03 1.79
CA VAL A 37 1.93 -6.31 0.62
C VAL A 37 0.62 -6.95 1.05
N ASP A 38 0.69 -7.97 1.91
CA ASP A 38 -0.50 -8.69 2.38
C ASP A 38 -1.42 -7.77 3.18
N ASN A 39 -0.86 -7.00 4.11
CA ASN A 39 -1.64 -6.10 4.96
C ASN A 39 -2.32 -4.99 4.15
N ILE A 40 -1.62 -4.40 3.20
CA ILE A 40 -2.19 -3.36 2.36
C ILE A 40 -3.26 -3.91 1.44
N THR A 41 -3.07 -5.14 0.93
CA THR A 41 -4.07 -5.81 0.11
C THR A 41 -5.37 -6.01 0.89
N ARG A 42 -5.28 -6.43 2.15
CA ARG A 42 -6.46 -6.58 3.00
C ARG A 42 -7.15 -5.26 3.26
N PHE A 43 -6.38 -4.23 3.54
CA PHE A 43 -6.92 -2.89 3.74
C PHE A 43 -7.67 -2.41 2.50
N ALA A 44 -7.08 -2.59 1.32
CA ALA A 44 -7.70 -2.17 0.07
C ALA A 44 -9.06 -2.85 -0.13
N GLY A 45 -9.12 -4.16 0.09
CA GLY A 45 -10.37 -4.90 -0.06
C GLY A 45 -11.47 -4.43 0.88
N LYS A 46 -11.11 -4.08 2.12
CA LYS A 46 -12.08 -3.61 3.11
C LYS A 46 -12.59 -2.21 2.83
N ASN A 47 -11.83 -1.42 2.07
CA ASN A 47 -12.14 -0.01 1.88
C ASN A 47 -12.53 0.33 0.44
N GLY A 48 -12.85 -0.67 -0.35
CA GLY A 48 -13.39 -0.46 -1.69
C GLY A 48 -12.36 -0.09 -2.73
N TYR A 49 -11.07 -0.32 -2.45
CA TYR A 49 -10.02 -0.12 -3.44
C TYR A 49 -9.73 -1.41 -4.19
N GLN A 50 -9.45 -1.29 -5.47
CA GLN A 50 -8.85 -2.36 -6.24
C GLN A 50 -7.34 -2.20 -6.14
N ILE A 51 -6.62 -3.30 -5.96
CA ILE A 51 -5.17 -3.25 -5.79
C ILE A 51 -4.48 -4.02 -6.88
N SER A 52 -3.41 -3.45 -7.41
CA SER A 52 -2.48 -4.15 -8.28
C SER A 52 -1.07 -3.98 -7.74
N SER A 53 -0.21 -4.94 -8.02
CA SER A 53 1.17 -4.89 -7.57
C SER A 53 2.11 -5.13 -8.73
N ALA A 54 3.27 -4.46 -8.68
CA ALA A 54 4.33 -4.63 -9.65
C ALA A 54 5.66 -4.77 -8.92
N ALA A 55 6.52 -5.64 -9.42
CA ALA A 55 7.85 -5.77 -8.86
C ALA A 55 8.73 -4.62 -9.35
N GLU A 56 9.44 -3.99 -8.41
CA GLU A 56 10.38 -2.91 -8.68
C GLU A 56 11.74 -3.31 -8.09
N GLY A 57 12.51 -4.09 -8.85
CA GLY A 57 13.74 -4.68 -8.32
C GLY A 57 13.41 -5.66 -7.22
N GLU A 58 13.90 -5.41 -6.01
CA GLU A 58 13.58 -6.21 -4.82
C GLU A 58 12.37 -5.69 -4.06
N ASP A 59 11.80 -4.58 -4.51
CA ASP A 59 10.68 -3.93 -3.85
C ASP A 59 9.37 -4.22 -4.57
N TYR A 60 8.26 -3.77 -3.99
CA TYR A 60 6.92 -3.93 -4.56
C TYR A 60 6.25 -2.57 -4.64
N LEU A 61 5.76 -2.22 -5.82
CA LEU A 61 4.91 -1.04 -5.98
C LEU A 61 3.45 -1.49 -5.95
N LEU A 62 2.69 -0.95 -5.00
CA LEU A 62 1.27 -1.26 -4.87
C LEU A 62 0.46 -0.05 -5.32
N ILE A 63 -0.51 -0.29 -6.18
CA ILE A 63 -1.38 0.75 -6.70
C ILE A 63 -2.80 0.41 -6.29
N LEU A 64 -3.40 1.27 -5.47
CA LEU A 64 -4.78 1.14 -5.01
C LEU A 64 -5.64 2.15 -5.74
N ARG A 65 -6.71 1.70 -6.37
CA ARG A 65 -7.65 2.55 -7.14
C ARG A 65 -9.08 2.27 -6.74
N LYS A 66 -9.86 3.30 -6.71
CA LYS A 66 -11.31 3.17 -6.53
C LYS A 66 -12.03 2.87 -7.82
#